data_de3404731861130373d2c6a612a4bdc2
#
_entry.id   de3404731861130373d2c6a612a4bdc2
#
_cell.length_a   1.000
_cell.length_b   1.000
_cell.length_c   1.000
_cell.angle_alpha   90.00
_cell.angle_beta   90.00
_cell.angle_gamma   90.00
#
_symmetry.space_group_name_H-M   'P 1'
#
loop_
_entity.id
_entity.type
_entity.pdbx_description
1 polymer ?
#
loop_
_entity_poly.entity_id
_entity_poly.type
_entity_poly.pdbx_seq_one_letter_code
_entity_poly.pdbx_strand_id
1 'polypeptide(L)'
;MCSSDLMSDGEVRTSRAGGVVTVTFDRPAARNAMTWQMYEQLGAVCTELKNDASVRAVVFRGAGGKAFIAGTDIAQFTTFTSGEDGIAYEEKMERYLAALEALPMPTLAVIEGFAIGGGLAIAACCDLRIATPGSRFGVPIARTLGNCLSVANYARVVAALGVPRAKKMLLLAENLTAEEALAGGFLLDIVPPTDLEKKIAELCDRLLGHAPITMRVTKESIRRLMHVGLPNGDDLVRQTYGSEDFRTGVKAFVEKKTPEWRGK
;
A
#
# COMPACT_ATOMS: atom_id res chain seq x y z
N MET A 1 -18.21 -4.48 34.69
CA MET A 1 -16.80 -4.17 34.38
C MET A 1 -16.65 -4.32 32.87
N CYS A 2 -16.82 -3.22 32.12
CA CYS A 2 -16.57 -3.20 30.68
C CYS A 2 -15.07 -3.03 30.48
N SER A 3 -14.41 -4.10 30.07
CA SER A 3 -13.05 -4.00 29.51
C SER A 3 -13.14 -3.21 28.21
N SER A 4 -12.77 -1.95 28.26
CA SER A 4 -12.36 -1.21 27.09
C SER A 4 -11.03 -1.81 26.63
N ASP A 5 -11.07 -2.84 25.80
CA ASP A 5 -9.93 -3.19 24.95
C ASP A 5 -9.69 -1.96 24.05
N LEU A 6 -8.80 -1.09 24.51
CA LEU A 6 -8.16 -0.07 23.69
C LEU A 6 -7.51 -0.84 22.55
N MET A 7 -8.14 -0.84 21.37
CA MET A 7 -7.54 -1.38 20.15
C MET A 7 -6.22 -0.65 20.00
N SER A 8 -5.11 -1.38 20.06
CA SER A 8 -3.79 -0.77 19.93
C SER A 8 -3.74 0.02 18.60
N ASP A 9 -3.11 1.19 18.62
CA ASP A 9 -2.96 2.02 17.42
C ASP A 9 -2.16 1.32 16.31
N GLY A 10 -1.63 0.12 16.61
CA GLY A 10 -0.77 -0.65 15.73
C GLY A 10 0.64 -0.06 15.67
N GLU A 11 1.56 -0.82 15.11
CA GLU A 11 2.95 -0.39 14.97
C GLU A 11 3.59 -0.93 13.69
N VAL A 12 4.67 -0.30 13.24
CA VAL A 12 5.56 -0.80 12.19
C VAL A 12 6.85 -1.24 12.84
N ARG A 13 7.08 -2.55 12.86
CA ARG A 13 8.26 -3.16 13.48
C ARG A 13 9.30 -3.54 12.45
N THR A 14 10.56 -3.50 12.85
CA THR A 14 11.67 -3.97 12.03
C THR A 14 12.39 -5.11 12.71
N SER A 15 12.87 -6.07 11.92
CA SER A 15 13.80 -7.10 12.36
C SER A 15 14.88 -7.26 11.30
N ARG A 16 16.07 -7.73 11.70
CA ARG A 16 17.22 -7.82 10.82
C ARG A 16 17.86 -9.20 10.85
N ALA A 17 18.18 -9.71 9.67
CA ALA A 17 18.98 -10.91 9.49
C ALA A 17 20.04 -10.63 8.41
N GLY A 18 21.30 -10.47 8.84
CA GLY A 18 22.39 -10.07 7.93
C GLY A 18 22.10 -8.75 7.22
N GLY A 19 22.17 -8.76 5.88
CA GLY A 19 21.86 -7.61 5.02
C GLY A 19 20.38 -7.42 4.69
N VAL A 20 19.48 -8.24 5.25
CA VAL A 20 18.03 -8.15 5.01
C VAL A 20 17.34 -7.56 6.22
N VAL A 21 16.47 -6.56 6.00
CA VAL A 21 15.57 -6.01 7.01
C VAL A 21 14.14 -6.40 6.65
N THR A 22 13.41 -6.94 7.62
CA THR A 22 11.97 -7.19 7.49
C THR A 22 11.21 -6.10 8.22
N VAL A 23 10.30 -5.43 7.52
CA VAL A 23 9.36 -4.43 8.02
C VAL A 23 8.00 -5.09 8.15
N THR A 24 7.46 -5.14 9.35
CA THR A 24 6.18 -5.79 9.65
C THR A 24 5.15 -4.76 10.08
N PHE A 25 4.03 -4.70 9.36
CA PHE A 25 2.85 -3.92 9.76
C PHE A 25 2.07 -4.74 10.79
N ASP A 26 1.97 -4.27 12.03
CA ASP A 26 1.44 -5.05 13.13
C ASP A 26 0.23 -4.40 13.78
N ARG A 27 -0.94 -4.76 13.28
CA ARG A 27 -2.26 -4.45 13.83
C ARG A 27 -3.25 -5.55 13.41
N PRO A 28 -3.00 -6.81 13.74
CA PRO A 28 -3.73 -7.97 13.18
C PRO A 28 -5.23 -7.95 13.52
N ALA A 29 -5.64 -7.39 14.66
CA ALA A 29 -7.03 -7.23 15.05
C ALA A 29 -7.83 -6.36 14.05
N ALA A 30 -7.17 -5.40 13.39
CA ALA A 30 -7.73 -4.56 12.33
C ALA A 30 -7.21 -4.94 10.93
N ARG A 31 -6.75 -6.20 10.73
CA ARG A 31 -6.16 -6.66 9.45
C ARG A 31 -5.05 -5.73 8.95
N ASN A 32 -4.25 -5.22 9.86
CA ASN A 32 -3.13 -4.31 9.60
C ASN A 32 -3.55 -3.00 8.88
N ALA A 33 -4.80 -2.54 9.06
CA ALA A 33 -5.22 -1.24 8.57
C ALA A 33 -4.36 -0.13 9.18
N MET A 34 -3.79 0.73 8.32
CA MET A 34 -2.81 1.74 8.67
C MET A 34 -3.44 2.91 9.40
N THR A 35 -2.92 3.22 10.58
CA THR A 35 -3.18 4.48 11.30
C THR A 35 -2.20 5.57 10.86
N TRP A 36 -2.46 6.83 11.23
CA TRP A 36 -1.50 7.93 10.99
C TRP A 36 -0.15 7.64 11.61
N GLN A 37 -0.14 7.11 12.83
CA GLN A 37 1.08 6.71 13.52
C GLN A 37 1.87 5.65 12.74
N MET A 38 1.20 4.62 12.20
CA MET A 38 1.88 3.59 11.40
C MET A 38 2.46 4.16 10.10
N TYR A 39 1.80 5.14 9.46
CA TYR A 39 2.37 5.83 8.30
C TYR A 39 3.60 6.67 8.68
N GLU A 40 3.57 7.36 9.81
CA GLU A 40 4.72 8.12 10.33
C GLU A 40 5.90 7.20 10.65
N GLN A 41 5.63 6.07 11.29
CA GLN A 41 6.63 5.04 11.57
C GLN A 41 7.21 4.44 10.28
N LEU A 42 6.39 4.18 9.26
CA LEU A 42 6.86 3.74 7.95
C LEU A 42 7.82 4.77 7.33
N GLY A 43 7.47 6.06 7.39
CA GLY A 43 8.32 7.14 6.91
C GLY A 43 9.66 7.21 7.64
N ALA A 44 9.65 7.06 8.98
CA ALA A 44 10.86 7.02 9.80
C ALA A 44 11.73 5.81 9.44
N VAL A 45 11.15 4.62 9.35
CA VAL A 45 11.84 3.39 8.93
C VAL A 45 12.47 3.55 7.54
N CYS A 46 11.74 4.11 6.57
CA CYS A 46 12.29 4.35 5.22
C CYS A 46 13.47 5.33 5.27
N THR A 47 13.44 6.33 6.14
CA THR A 47 14.53 7.30 6.31
C THR A 47 15.78 6.62 6.90
N GLU A 48 15.62 5.78 7.90
CA GLU A 48 16.71 4.99 8.50
C GLU A 48 17.33 4.04 7.49
N LEU A 49 16.50 3.25 6.81
CA LEU A 49 16.96 2.27 5.82
C LEU A 49 17.69 2.92 4.64
N LYS A 50 17.23 4.08 4.17
CA LYS A 50 17.89 4.83 3.10
C LYS A 50 19.34 5.19 3.42
N ASN A 51 19.64 5.45 4.69
CA ASN A 51 20.95 5.90 5.17
C ASN A 51 21.82 4.73 5.68
N ASP A 52 21.30 3.51 5.76
CA ASP A 52 22.05 2.33 6.23
C ASP A 52 22.64 1.55 5.04
N ALA A 53 23.91 1.79 4.73
CA ALA A 53 24.65 1.12 3.64
C ALA A 53 24.82 -0.39 3.85
N SER A 54 24.57 -0.92 5.05
CA SER A 54 24.65 -2.35 5.34
C SER A 54 23.36 -3.11 4.99
N VAL A 55 22.25 -2.40 4.72
CA VAL A 55 21.00 -2.99 4.24
C VAL A 55 21.09 -3.25 2.74
N ARG A 56 20.84 -4.49 2.33
CA ARG A 56 20.98 -4.96 0.96
C ARG A 56 19.63 -5.33 0.33
N ALA A 57 18.63 -5.67 1.14
CA ALA A 57 17.25 -5.92 0.72
C ALA A 57 16.28 -5.64 1.87
N VAL A 58 15.03 -5.28 1.52
CA VAL A 58 13.96 -5.04 2.50
C VAL A 58 12.75 -5.89 2.15
N VAL A 59 12.21 -6.59 3.14
CA VAL A 59 10.96 -7.37 3.03
C VAL A 59 9.87 -6.66 3.78
N PHE A 60 8.74 -6.38 3.14
CA PHE A 60 7.54 -5.81 3.76
C PHE A 60 6.48 -6.89 3.90
N ARG A 61 5.91 -7.04 5.09
CA ARG A 61 4.84 -8.02 5.36
C ARG A 61 3.85 -7.56 6.42
N GLY A 62 2.68 -8.18 6.48
CA GLY A 62 1.69 -7.97 7.53
C GLY A 62 1.82 -9.01 8.64
N ALA A 63 1.53 -8.64 9.89
CA ALA A 63 1.42 -9.57 11.00
C ALA A 63 0.15 -10.42 10.91
N GLY A 64 0.20 -11.64 11.45
CA GLY A 64 -0.96 -12.51 11.68
C GLY A 64 -1.46 -13.29 10.45
N GLY A 65 -0.81 -13.21 9.28
CA GLY A 65 -1.09 -14.05 8.09
C GLY A 65 -2.47 -13.88 7.45
N LYS A 66 -3.28 -12.87 7.86
CA LYS A 66 -4.64 -12.66 7.35
C LYS A 66 -4.76 -11.47 6.38
N ALA A 67 -3.85 -10.53 6.48
CA ALA A 67 -3.75 -9.40 5.58
C ALA A 67 -2.32 -8.86 5.56
N PHE A 68 -1.88 -8.45 4.40
CA PHE A 68 -0.74 -7.55 4.27
C PHE A 68 -1.10 -6.21 4.92
N ILE A 69 -2.05 -5.49 4.31
CA ILE A 69 -2.65 -4.26 4.83
C ILE A 69 -4.06 -4.14 4.21
N ALA A 70 -5.10 -4.08 5.04
CA ALA A 70 -6.49 -4.01 4.56
C ALA A 70 -7.01 -2.57 4.33
N GLY A 71 -6.12 -1.60 4.20
CA GLY A 71 -6.44 -0.21 3.89
C GLY A 71 -5.91 0.77 4.92
N THR A 72 -6.41 2.00 4.86
CA THR A 72 -6.20 3.04 5.88
C THR A 72 -7.35 2.97 6.88
N ASP A 73 -7.11 3.32 8.14
CA ASP A 73 -8.15 3.41 9.17
C ASP A 73 -9.10 4.58 8.86
N ILE A 74 -10.30 4.24 8.41
CA ILE A 74 -11.28 5.19 7.88
C ILE A 74 -11.86 6.12 8.96
N ALA A 75 -11.80 5.74 10.23
CA ALA A 75 -12.23 6.62 11.32
C ALA A 75 -11.47 7.96 11.30
N GLN A 76 -10.28 7.99 10.75
CA GLN A 76 -9.45 9.19 10.62
C GLN A 76 -9.97 10.21 9.60
N PHE A 77 -10.88 9.81 8.69
CA PHE A 77 -11.48 10.71 7.70
C PHE A 77 -12.75 11.42 8.23
N THR A 78 -13.24 11.06 9.40
CA THR A 78 -14.45 11.67 9.99
C THR A 78 -14.30 13.16 10.27
N THR A 79 -13.08 13.66 10.37
CA THR A 79 -12.75 15.09 10.58
C THR A 79 -12.61 15.88 9.28
N PHE A 80 -12.67 15.24 8.12
CA PHE A 80 -12.55 15.94 6.84
C PHE A 80 -13.83 16.72 6.55
N THR A 81 -13.66 18.00 6.21
CA THR A 81 -14.75 18.95 5.98
C THR A 81 -14.72 19.58 4.58
N SER A 82 -13.58 19.49 3.91
CA SER A 82 -13.33 20.16 2.63
C SER A 82 -12.44 19.35 1.69
N GLY A 83 -12.37 19.76 0.43
CA GLY A 83 -11.42 19.21 -0.52
C GLY A 83 -9.96 19.48 -0.16
N GLU A 84 -9.68 20.57 0.59
CA GLU A 84 -8.31 20.87 1.05
C GLU A 84 -7.80 19.84 2.08
N ASP A 85 -8.69 19.28 2.92
CA ASP A 85 -8.34 18.17 3.80
C ASP A 85 -7.87 16.96 2.98
N GLY A 86 -8.54 16.71 1.83
CA GLY A 86 -8.15 15.67 0.88
C GLY A 86 -6.79 15.94 0.25
N ILE A 87 -6.51 17.18 -0.18
CA ILE A 87 -5.21 17.59 -0.72
C ILE A 87 -4.11 17.33 0.33
N ALA A 88 -4.27 17.85 1.54
CA ALA A 88 -3.29 17.68 2.61
C ALA A 88 -3.06 16.19 2.94
N TYR A 89 -4.11 15.37 2.90
CA TYR A 89 -4.01 13.92 3.07
C TYR A 89 -3.21 13.25 1.96
N GLU A 90 -3.58 13.51 0.69
CA GLU A 90 -2.90 12.88 -0.47
C GLU A 90 -1.42 13.31 -0.53
N GLU A 91 -1.09 14.57 -0.23
CA GLU A 91 0.30 15.04 -0.12
C GLU A 91 1.05 14.33 1.01
N LYS A 92 0.40 14.13 2.16
CA LYS A 92 1.00 13.40 3.29
C LYS A 92 1.28 11.95 2.92
N MET A 93 0.32 11.28 2.27
CA MET A 93 0.49 9.90 1.81
C MET A 93 1.57 9.79 0.74
N GLU A 94 1.61 10.73 -0.20
CA GLU A 94 2.63 10.75 -1.24
C GLU A 94 4.05 10.81 -0.65
N ARG A 95 4.28 11.62 0.39
CA ARG A 95 5.60 11.67 1.05
C ARG A 95 6.05 10.31 1.58
N TYR A 96 5.14 9.51 2.17
CA TYR A 96 5.49 8.20 2.70
C TYR A 96 5.71 7.17 1.59
N LEU A 97 4.84 7.17 0.58
CA LEU A 97 4.95 6.24 -0.55
C LEU A 97 6.19 6.54 -1.40
N ALA A 98 6.48 7.83 -1.67
CA ALA A 98 7.68 8.23 -2.37
C ALA A 98 8.96 7.87 -1.59
N ALA A 99 8.96 7.98 -0.25
CA ALA A 99 10.09 7.58 0.58
C ALA A 99 10.36 6.06 0.48
N LEU A 100 9.30 5.23 0.47
CA LEU A 100 9.41 3.78 0.28
C LEU A 100 9.94 3.45 -1.12
N GLU A 101 9.33 4.03 -2.16
CA GLU A 101 9.69 3.79 -3.56
C GLU A 101 11.13 4.21 -3.88
N ALA A 102 11.63 5.26 -3.18
CA ALA A 102 12.99 5.77 -3.34
C ALA A 102 14.05 5.03 -2.50
N LEU A 103 13.71 3.94 -1.80
CA LEU A 103 14.71 3.11 -1.10
C LEU A 103 15.75 2.61 -2.10
N PRO A 104 17.06 2.75 -1.80
CA PRO A 104 18.11 2.43 -2.77
C PRO A 104 18.34 0.93 -2.97
N MET A 105 17.92 0.09 -2.01
CA MET A 105 18.01 -1.35 -2.10
C MET A 105 16.70 -1.96 -2.62
N PRO A 106 16.74 -3.19 -3.18
CA PRO A 106 15.53 -3.92 -3.58
C PRO A 106 14.55 -4.14 -2.44
N THR A 107 13.27 -4.05 -2.77
CA THR A 107 12.15 -4.24 -1.84
C THR A 107 11.23 -5.37 -2.31
N LEU A 108 10.84 -6.26 -1.40
CA LEU A 108 9.92 -7.38 -1.62
C LEU A 108 8.69 -7.24 -0.74
N ALA A 109 7.50 -7.13 -1.32
CA ALA A 109 6.26 -7.26 -0.58
C ALA A 109 5.82 -8.73 -0.54
N VAL A 110 5.55 -9.22 0.67
CA VAL A 110 5.01 -10.56 0.94
C VAL A 110 3.55 -10.40 1.36
N ILE A 111 2.63 -10.78 0.48
CA ILE A 111 1.21 -10.51 0.64
C ILE A 111 0.49 -11.79 1.06
N GLU A 112 0.06 -11.84 2.30
CA GLU A 112 -0.84 -12.86 2.83
C GLU A 112 -2.23 -12.24 2.97
N GLY A 113 -3.23 -12.76 2.27
CA GLY A 113 -4.61 -12.28 2.31
C GLY A 113 -4.83 -10.96 1.57
N PHE A 114 -5.09 -9.85 2.27
CA PHE A 114 -5.58 -8.62 1.67
C PHE A 114 -4.50 -7.54 1.52
N ALA A 115 -4.39 -6.95 0.32
CA ALA A 115 -3.67 -5.71 0.04
C ALA A 115 -4.66 -4.72 -0.59
N ILE A 116 -5.31 -3.89 0.24
CA ILE A 116 -6.44 -3.05 -0.16
C ILE A 116 -6.13 -1.57 0.08
N GLY A 117 -6.57 -0.69 -0.80
CA GLY A 117 -6.40 0.77 -0.66
C GLY A 117 -4.94 1.17 -0.46
N GLY A 118 -4.62 1.78 0.68
CA GLY A 118 -3.24 2.12 1.07
C GLY A 118 -2.31 0.90 1.08
N GLY A 119 -2.83 -0.30 1.37
CA GLY A 119 -2.06 -1.55 1.31
C GLY A 119 -1.65 -1.93 -0.11
N LEU A 120 -2.54 -1.73 -1.10
CA LEU A 120 -2.17 -1.91 -2.50
C LEU A 120 -1.14 -0.86 -2.95
N ALA A 121 -1.29 0.40 -2.52
CA ALA A 121 -0.34 1.46 -2.85
C ALA A 121 1.06 1.14 -2.30
N ILE A 122 1.17 0.71 -1.04
CA ILE A 122 2.43 0.27 -0.43
C ILE A 122 3.02 -0.92 -1.18
N ALA A 123 2.21 -1.93 -1.52
CA ALA A 123 2.66 -3.08 -2.31
C ALA A 123 3.13 -2.68 -3.71
N ALA A 124 2.47 -1.69 -4.35
CA ALA A 124 2.86 -1.18 -5.68
C ALA A 124 4.18 -0.40 -5.65
N CYS A 125 4.52 0.25 -4.53
CA CYS A 125 5.81 0.91 -4.33
C CYS A 125 6.99 -0.06 -4.15
N CYS A 126 6.74 -1.32 -3.79
CA CYS A 126 7.79 -2.33 -3.70
C CYS A 126 8.24 -2.78 -5.09
N ASP A 127 9.50 -3.23 -5.23
CA ASP A 127 10.03 -3.69 -6.52
C ASP A 127 9.43 -5.05 -6.92
N LEU A 128 9.41 -5.98 -5.98
CA LEU A 128 8.95 -7.35 -6.16
C LEU A 128 7.78 -7.65 -5.22
N ARG A 129 6.92 -8.56 -5.64
CA ARG A 129 5.74 -9.01 -4.87
C ARG A 129 5.55 -10.50 -5.04
N ILE A 130 5.34 -11.21 -3.92
CA ILE A 130 4.81 -12.57 -3.88
C ILE A 130 3.55 -12.60 -3.01
N ALA A 131 2.68 -13.54 -3.25
CA ALA A 131 1.45 -13.66 -2.46
C ALA A 131 1.12 -15.11 -2.14
N THR A 132 0.33 -15.32 -1.09
CA THR A 132 -0.27 -16.63 -0.82
C THR A 132 -1.53 -16.85 -1.67
N PRO A 133 -1.93 -18.12 -1.94
CA PRO A 133 -3.22 -18.42 -2.57
C PRO A 133 -4.37 -17.74 -1.83
N GLY A 134 -5.37 -17.28 -2.59
CA GLY A 134 -6.53 -16.60 -2.03
C GLY A 134 -6.33 -15.12 -1.69
N SER A 135 -5.12 -14.56 -1.88
CA SER A 135 -4.88 -13.14 -1.69
C SER A 135 -5.71 -12.27 -2.63
N ARG A 136 -6.05 -11.05 -2.17
CA ARG A 136 -6.91 -10.09 -2.88
C ARG A 136 -6.26 -8.72 -2.93
N PHE A 137 -6.38 -8.06 -4.08
CA PHE A 137 -5.76 -6.78 -4.39
C PHE A 137 -6.81 -5.80 -4.89
N GLY A 138 -6.94 -4.63 -4.28
CA GLY A 138 -7.99 -3.72 -4.73
C GLY A 138 -7.97 -2.33 -4.13
N VAL A 139 -8.71 -1.44 -4.78
CA VAL A 139 -9.01 -0.08 -4.28
C VAL A 139 -10.51 0.15 -4.48
N PRO A 140 -11.38 -0.40 -3.62
CA PRO A 140 -12.83 -0.39 -3.82
C PRO A 140 -13.49 0.95 -3.40
N ILE A 141 -12.77 2.08 -3.51
CA ILE A 141 -13.18 3.40 -3.01
C ILE A 141 -14.46 3.92 -3.67
N ALA A 142 -14.66 3.65 -4.97
CA ALA A 142 -15.88 4.04 -5.68
C ALA A 142 -17.16 3.42 -5.09
N ARG A 143 -17.04 2.27 -4.43
CA ARG A 143 -18.17 1.59 -3.78
C ARG A 143 -18.27 1.89 -2.30
N THR A 144 -17.17 2.25 -1.63
CA THR A 144 -17.10 2.28 -0.17
C THR A 144 -17.05 3.69 0.40
N LEU A 145 -16.13 4.53 -0.07
CA LEU A 145 -15.82 5.83 0.53
C LEU A 145 -16.20 7.03 -0.35
N GLY A 146 -16.23 6.84 -1.67
CA GLY A 146 -16.44 7.94 -2.61
C GLY A 146 -15.28 8.94 -2.68
N ASN A 147 -14.07 8.52 -2.26
CA ASN A 147 -12.85 9.32 -2.41
C ASN A 147 -12.08 8.96 -3.69
N CYS A 148 -10.95 9.61 -3.93
CA CYS A 148 -10.04 9.30 -5.03
C CYS A 148 -8.61 9.06 -4.52
N LEU A 149 -7.72 8.73 -5.43
CA LEU A 149 -6.28 8.70 -5.24
C LEU A 149 -5.65 9.96 -5.85
N SER A 150 -4.46 10.33 -5.42
CA SER A 150 -3.63 11.30 -6.16
C SER A 150 -3.24 10.77 -7.53
N VAL A 151 -2.93 11.67 -8.48
CA VAL A 151 -2.46 11.27 -9.81
C VAL A 151 -1.20 10.40 -9.72
N ALA A 152 -0.29 10.69 -8.79
CA ALA A 152 0.90 9.88 -8.56
C ALA A 152 0.54 8.43 -8.16
N ASN A 153 -0.47 8.24 -7.29
CA ASN A 153 -0.94 6.92 -6.91
C ASN A 153 -1.67 6.20 -8.04
N TYR A 154 -2.46 6.92 -8.86
CA TYR A 154 -3.02 6.33 -10.08
C TYR A 154 -1.91 5.89 -11.04
N ALA A 155 -0.84 6.67 -11.21
CA ALA A 155 0.29 6.31 -12.07
C ALA A 155 0.97 5.01 -11.58
N ARG A 156 1.21 4.85 -10.27
CA ARG A 156 1.75 3.60 -9.67
C ARG A 156 0.86 2.40 -9.94
N VAL A 157 -0.45 2.55 -9.69
CA VAL A 157 -1.43 1.47 -9.93
C VAL A 157 -1.47 1.08 -11.41
N VAL A 158 -1.47 2.07 -12.31
CA VAL A 158 -1.47 1.85 -13.77
C VAL A 158 -0.17 1.18 -14.21
N ALA A 159 0.98 1.64 -13.72
CA ALA A 159 2.27 1.04 -14.05
C ALA A 159 2.38 -0.41 -13.56
N ALA A 160 1.83 -0.70 -12.38
CA ALA A 160 1.88 -2.02 -11.77
C ALA A 160 0.91 -3.04 -12.40
N LEU A 161 -0.28 -2.60 -12.87
CA LEU A 161 -1.38 -3.48 -13.30
C LEU A 161 -1.76 -3.34 -14.77
N GLY A 162 -1.28 -2.29 -15.42
CA GLY A 162 -1.75 -1.86 -16.73
C GLY A 162 -3.13 -1.18 -16.69
N VAL A 163 -3.40 -0.31 -17.66
CA VAL A 163 -4.63 0.51 -17.73
C VAL A 163 -5.91 -0.32 -17.65
N PRO A 164 -6.08 -1.45 -18.38
CA PRO A 164 -7.34 -2.19 -18.35
C PRO A 164 -7.68 -2.76 -16.97
N ARG A 165 -6.69 -3.37 -16.25
CA ARG A 165 -6.91 -3.92 -14.91
C ARG A 165 -7.11 -2.83 -13.87
N ALA A 166 -6.36 -1.74 -13.96
CA ALA A 166 -6.55 -0.58 -13.10
C ALA A 166 -7.99 -0.03 -13.23
N LYS A 167 -8.50 0.15 -14.46
CA LYS A 167 -9.89 0.58 -14.69
C LYS A 167 -10.91 -0.43 -14.15
N LYS A 168 -10.74 -1.74 -14.40
CA LYS A 168 -11.61 -2.79 -13.83
C LYS A 168 -11.68 -2.64 -12.31
N MET A 169 -10.53 -2.62 -11.65
CA MET A 169 -10.43 -2.55 -10.19
C MET A 169 -11.03 -1.25 -9.61
N LEU A 170 -10.73 -0.10 -10.23
CA LEU A 170 -11.14 1.20 -9.70
C LEU A 170 -12.60 1.55 -10.01
N LEU A 171 -13.07 1.30 -11.24
CA LEU A 171 -14.42 1.70 -11.68
C LEU A 171 -15.48 0.70 -11.24
N LEU A 172 -15.19 -0.61 -11.30
CA LEU A 172 -16.11 -1.66 -10.83
C LEU A 172 -15.97 -1.93 -9.32
N ALA A 173 -14.95 -1.32 -8.67
CA ALA A 173 -14.61 -1.55 -7.27
C ALA A 173 -14.46 -3.05 -6.93
N GLU A 174 -13.91 -3.84 -7.88
CA GLU A 174 -13.65 -5.27 -7.76
C GLU A 174 -12.21 -5.50 -7.32
N ASN A 175 -12.02 -6.48 -6.43
CA ASN A 175 -10.70 -6.92 -6.06
C ASN A 175 -10.19 -7.96 -7.06
N LEU A 176 -8.94 -7.82 -7.50
CA LEU A 176 -8.26 -8.84 -8.29
C LEU A 176 -7.91 -10.03 -7.41
N THR A 177 -7.98 -11.23 -7.97
CA THR A 177 -7.47 -12.46 -7.34
C THR A 177 -5.94 -12.53 -7.45
N ALA A 178 -5.31 -13.44 -6.71
CA ALA A 178 -3.87 -13.68 -6.84
C ALA A 178 -3.50 -14.14 -8.26
N GLU A 179 -4.34 -14.97 -8.87
CA GLU A 179 -4.15 -15.50 -10.22
C GLU A 179 -4.26 -14.38 -11.27
N GLU A 180 -5.25 -13.48 -11.16
CA GLU A 180 -5.37 -12.32 -12.03
C GLU A 180 -4.18 -11.36 -11.87
N ALA A 181 -3.69 -11.18 -10.64
CA ALA A 181 -2.52 -10.36 -10.34
C ALA A 181 -1.22 -10.97 -10.87
N LEU A 182 -1.06 -12.30 -10.79
CA LEU A 182 0.07 -13.02 -11.40
C LEU A 182 0.02 -12.94 -12.93
N ALA A 183 -1.12 -13.24 -13.53
CA ALA A 183 -1.32 -13.15 -14.99
C ALA A 183 -1.13 -11.70 -15.51
N GLY A 184 -1.31 -10.72 -14.64
CA GLY A 184 -1.08 -9.29 -14.90
C GLY A 184 0.36 -8.84 -14.75
N GLY A 185 1.26 -9.69 -14.24
CA GLY A 185 2.65 -9.33 -13.94
C GLY A 185 2.82 -8.49 -12.66
N PHE A 186 1.76 -8.30 -11.88
CA PHE A 186 1.86 -7.62 -10.58
C PHE A 186 2.58 -8.49 -9.54
N LEU A 187 2.28 -9.79 -9.53
CA LEU A 187 2.97 -10.76 -8.69
C LEU A 187 4.08 -11.46 -9.48
N LEU A 188 5.17 -11.74 -8.80
CA LEU A 188 6.24 -12.62 -9.28
C LEU A 188 5.84 -14.10 -9.15
N ASP A 189 5.13 -14.44 -8.07
CA ASP A 189 4.75 -15.82 -7.77
C ASP A 189 3.56 -15.88 -6.78
N ILE A 190 2.85 -17.02 -6.79
CA ILE A 190 1.87 -17.41 -5.78
C ILE A 190 2.44 -18.60 -5.01
N VAL A 191 2.70 -18.41 -3.73
CA VAL A 191 3.46 -19.35 -2.91
C VAL A 191 2.58 -19.91 -1.78
N PRO A 192 2.46 -21.23 -1.64
CA PRO A 192 1.77 -21.83 -0.48
C PRO A 192 2.36 -21.33 0.85
N PRO A 193 1.53 -21.14 1.90
CA PRO A 193 2.02 -20.69 3.21
C PRO A 193 3.15 -21.56 3.77
N THR A 194 3.14 -22.87 3.49
CA THR A 194 4.19 -23.81 3.93
C THR A 194 5.56 -23.53 3.32
N ASP A 195 5.60 -22.93 2.14
CA ASP A 195 6.82 -22.70 1.36
C ASP A 195 7.26 -21.22 1.39
N LEU A 196 6.44 -20.36 2.04
CA LEU A 196 6.59 -18.91 1.98
C LEU A 196 7.94 -18.43 2.50
N GLU A 197 8.35 -18.88 3.68
CA GLU A 197 9.63 -18.47 4.28
C GLU A 197 10.84 -18.96 3.44
N LYS A 198 10.75 -20.15 2.88
CA LYS A 198 11.76 -20.67 1.96
C LYS A 198 11.88 -19.81 0.72
N LYS A 199 10.74 -19.42 0.12
CA LYS A 199 10.71 -18.56 -1.07
C LYS A 199 11.27 -17.17 -0.78
N ILE A 200 10.95 -16.59 0.37
CA ILE A 200 11.49 -15.30 0.80
C ILE A 200 13.02 -15.39 0.91
N ALA A 201 13.53 -16.43 1.57
CA ALA A 201 14.98 -16.64 1.70
C ALA A 201 15.66 -16.79 0.34
N GLU A 202 15.12 -17.61 -0.57
CA GLU A 202 15.64 -17.79 -1.93
C GLU A 202 15.71 -16.47 -2.72
N LEU A 203 14.67 -15.64 -2.63
CA LEU A 203 14.64 -14.34 -3.32
C LEU A 203 15.63 -13.36 -2.70
N CYS A 204 15.72 -13.30 -1.37
CA CYS A 204 16.68 -12.46 -0.68
C CYS A 204 18.12 -12.86 -0.99
N ASP A 205 18.44 -14.15 -0.97
CA ASP A 205 19.79 -14.65 -1.29
C ASP A 205 20.20 -14.29 -2.72
N ARG A 206 19.27 -14.39 -3.68
CA ARG A 206 19.52 -13.94 -5.06
C ARG A 206 19.81 -12.44 -5.11
N LEU A 207 19.04 -11.61 -4.42
CA LEU A 207 19.25 -10.16 -4.37
C LEU A 207 20.58 -9.81 -3.70
N LEU A 208 20.96 -10.49 -2.62
CA LEU A 208 22.22 -10.29 -1.93
C LEU A 208 23.42 -10.65 -2.81
N GLY A 209 23.28 -11.62 -3.71
CA GLY A 209 24.30 -12.05 -4.68
C GLY A 209 24.50 -11.09 -5.87
N HIS A 210 23.60 -10.14 -6.09
CA HIS A 210 23.66 -9.23 -7.24
C HIS A 210 24.42 -7.94 -6.94
N ALA A 211 24.89 -7.25 -7.99
CA ALA A 211 25.62 -5.98 -7.91
C ALA A 211 24.70 -4.85 -7.38
N PRO A 212 24.95 -4.29 -6.18
CA PRO A 212 24.03 -3.37 -5.52
C PRO A 212 23.90 -2.04 -6.25
N ILE A 213 24.99 -1.55 -6.87
CA ILE A 213 24.94 -0.29 -7.63
C ILE A 213 24.05 -0.44 -8.86
N THR A 214 24.16 -1.56 -9.58
CA THR A 214 23.33 -1.84 -10.76
C THR A 214 21.85 -1.88 -10.38
N MET A 215 21.48 -2.61 -9.31
CA MET A 215 20.10 -2.66 -8.83
C MET A 215 19.58 -1.30 -8.44
N ARG A 216 20.36 -0.51 -7.67
CA ARG A 216 19.99 0.86 -7.28
C ARG A 216 19.74 1.76 -8.49
N VAL A 217 20.65 1.76 -9.47
CA VAL A 217 20.53 2.60 -10.67
C VAL A 217 19.33 2.17 -11.51
N THR A 218 19.11 0.86 -11.65
CA THR A 218 17.93 0.32 -12.35
C THR A 218 16.63 0.79 -11.71
N LYS A 219 16.49 0.64 -10.39
CA LYS A 219 15.31 1.12 -9.64
C LYS A 219 15.08 2.61 -9.86
N GLU A 220 16.12 3.41 -9.62
CA GLU A 220 16.03 4.86 -9.71
C GLU A 220 15.69 5.32 -11.15
N SER A 221 16.26 4.67 -12.16
CA SER A 221 15.94 4.98 -13.57
C SER A 221 14.48 4.69 -13.89
N ILE A 222 13.96 3.52 -13.46
CA ILE A 222 12.55 3.17 -13.67
C ILE A 222 11.65 4.14 -12.92
N ARG A 223 11.95 4.45 -11.65
CA ARG A 223 11.19 5.41 -10.84
C ARG A 223 11.10 6.77 -11.53
N ARG A 224 12.21 7.29 -12.07
CA ARG A 224 12.22 8.57 -12.82
C ARG A 224 11.33 8.51 -14.05
N LEU A 225 11.38 7.42 -14.82
CA LEU A 225 10.53 7.24 -15.99
C LEU A 225 9.04 7.22 -15.61
N MET A 226 8.67 6.62 -14.49
CA MET A 226 7.29 6.53 -14.04
C MET A 226 6.70 7.86 -13.57
N HIS A 227 7.54 8.79 -13.09
CA HIS A 227 7.10 10.07 -12.54
C HIS A 227 7.33 11.28 -13.48
N VAL A 228 7.83 11.04 -14.70
CA VAL A 228 8.05 12.12 -15.67
C VAL A 228 6.72 12.66 -16.18
N GLY A 229 6.54 13.99 -16.05
CA GLY A 229 5.44 14.70 -16.68
C GLY A 229 4.05 14.38 -16.15
N LEU A 230 3.93 13.87 -14.93
CA LEU A 230 2.62 13.67 -14.31
C LEU A 230 1.89 15.01 -14.17
N PRO A 231 0.62 15.12 -14.61
CA PRO A 231 -0.15 16.33 -14.44
C PRO A 231 -0.47 16.57 -12.97
N ASN A 232 -0.69 17.84 -12.59
CA ASN A 232 -1.31 18.16 -11.31
C ASN A 232 -2.76 17.65 -11.34
N GLY A 233 -3.23 17.07 -10.25
CA GLY A 233 -4.58 16.51 -10.11
C GLY A 233 -5.32 17.04 -8.88
N ASP A 234 -4.87 18.13 -8.29
CA ASP A 234 -5.45 18.70 -7.07
C ASP A 234 -6.91 19.11 -7.24
N ASP A 235 -7.30 19.53 -8.45
CA ASP A 235 -8.68 19.83 -8.82
C ASP A 235 -9.59 18.61 -8.67
N LEU A 236 -9.13 17.44 -9.09
CA LEU A 236 -9.84 16.17 -8.95
C LEU A 236 -9.94 15.73 -7.49
N VAL A 237 -8.86 15.91 -6.73
CA VAL A 237 -8.83 15.64 -5.28
C VAL A 237 -9.82 16.56 -4.56
N ARG A 238 -9.77 17.88 -4.80
CA ARG A 238 -10.72 18.84 -4.19
C ARG A 238 -12.16 18.49 -4.51
N GLN A 239 -12.46 18.19 -5.77
CA GLN A 239 -13.80 17.81 -6.19
C GLN A 239 -14.29 16.60 -5.43
N THR A 240 -13.47 15.56 -5.30
CA THR A 240 -13.88 14.28 -4.70
C THR A 240 -14.02 14.39 -3.18
N TYR A 241 -12.98 14.83 -2.48
CA TYR A 241 -13.00 14.95 -1.01
C TYR A 241 -13.91 16.08 -0.50
N GLY A 242 -14.19 17.10 -1.32
CA GLY A 242 -15.15 18.17 -1.03
C GLY A 242 -16.62 17.78 -1.25
N SER A 243 -16.90 16.61 -1.84
CA SER A 243 -18.24 16.17 -2.24
C SER A 243 -19.11 15.75 -1.04
N GLU A 244 -20.42 15.80 -1.22
CA GLU A 244 -21.38 15.19 -0.28
C GLU A 244 -21.26 13.67 -0.28
N ASP A 245 -20.95 13.08 -1.43
CA ASP A 245 -20.78 11.64 -1.58
C ASP A 245 -19.61 11.13 -0.74
N PHE A 246 -18.49 11.84 -0.67
CA PHE A 246 -17.38 11.46 0.21
C PHE A 246 -17.81 11.44 1.68
N ARG A 247 -18.46 12.51 2.16
CA ARG A 247 -18.97 12.58 3.55
C ARG A 247 -19.97 11.48 3.85
N THR A 248 -20.87 11.18 2.89
CA THR A 248 -21.85 10.09 2.97
C THR A 248 -21.14 8.74 3.03
N GLY A 249 -20.12 8.52 2.21
CA GLY A 249 -19.33 7.28 2.17
C GLY A 249 -18.59 7.03 3.49
N VAL A 250 -17.89 8.03 4.02
CA VAL A 250 -17.19 7.92 5.31
C VAL A 250 -18.18 7.59 6.43
N LYS A 251 -19.31 8.33 6.53
CA LYS A 251 -20.34 8.07 7.54
C LYS A 251 -20.90 6.65 7.43
N ALA A 252 -21.28 6.23 6.23
CA ALA A 252 -21.84 4.90 5.99
C ALA A 252 -20.81 3.80 6.32
N PHE A 253 -19.54 4.00 5.99
CA PHE A 253 -18.46 3.06 6.32
C PHE A 253 -18.32 2.86 7.85
N VAL A 254 -18.26 3.96 8.61
CA VAL A 254 -18.17 3.94 10.08
C VAL A 254 -19.41 3.28 10.69
N GLU A 255 -20.61 3.58 10.17
CA GLU A 255 -21.88 3.01 10.62
C GLU A 255 -22.14 1.58 10.08
N LYS A 256 -21.25 1.03 9.27
CA LYS A 256 -21.38 -0.29 8.60
C LYS A 256 -22.68 -0.39 7.76
N LYS A 257 -23.03 0.68 7.08
CA LYS A 257 -24.19 0.81 6.18
C LYS A 257 -23.74 0.88 4.72
N THR A 258 -24.69 0.68 3.80
CA THR A 258 -24.46 0.93 2.37
C THR A 258 -24.67 2.41 2.09
N PRO A 259 -23.72 3.13 1.45
CA PRO A 259 -23.90 4.53 1.09
C PRO A 259 -24.87 4.70 -0.08
N GLU A 260 -25.61 5.83 -0.09
CA GLU A 260 -26.41 6.27 -1.23
C GLU A 260 -25.70 7.41 -1.95
N TRP A 261 -25.30 7.19 -3.18
CA TRP A 261 -24.55 8.13 -3.98
C TRP A 261 -25.50 9.11 -4.70
N ARG A 262 -25.16 10.41 -4.71
CA ARG A 262 -25.96 11.47 -5.31
C ARG A 262 -25.24 12.23 -6.42
N GLY A 263 -23.94 12.02 -6.58
CA GLY A 263 -23.09 12.72 -7.55
C GLY A 263 -22.84 14.19 -7.20
N LYS A 264 -22.82 14.54 -5.90
CA LYS A 264 -22.67 15.92 -5.42
C LYS A 264 -21.53 16.06 -4.41
#